data_feb4386900ee3c6850f0cc7e8bdd26c3
#
_entry.id   feb4386900ee3c6850f0cc7e8bdd26c3
#
_cell.length_a   1.000
_cell.length_b   1.000
_cell.length_c   1.000
_cell.angle_alpha   90.00
_cell.angle_beta   90.00
_cell.angle_gamma   90.00
#
_symmetry.space_group_name_H-M   'P 1'
#
loop_
_entity.id
_entity.type
_entity.pdbx_description
1 polymer ?
#
loop_
_entity_poly.entity_id
_entity_poly.type
_entity_poly.pdbx_seq_one_letter_code
_entity_poly.pdbx_strand_id
1 'polypeptide(L)'
;MASTQLTSDPVRFRQPKRALVLGCGAVAGAAWMIPALAQVREQLSWNPEEADIFIGTSVGAVLVSLMAGGVSLDDLIASQQESPSETKYKKLWNHDKDSGPWYPPLPTFKFTALNLYKKMRRGELSSLTGWVGILPQGGLDMTPLVALIDRVKNSEGNNKDWLNHDNCWLVAVDNKTGERKVFGRDKNELPSLDLSQAVCASYAVPGWCPPVTINNRTYIDGGVVSPCSADLLVDTDIDEVIMLVPMASTTPDQPWSWFKKIERKVRKSMTKIVDKEVALLAAAGKKVIRIEPTAEDLTAFGYNMMDPRRRKMVYATSQKTSPLNIQNAILAAQN
;
A
#
# COMPACT_ATOMS: atom_id res chain seq x y z
N MET A 1 50.14 6.33 43.35
CA MET A 1 48.80 5.74 43.22
C MET A 1 48.04 6.48 42.09
N ALA A 2 48.00 5.94 40.92
CA ALA A 2 47.30 6.53 39.79
C ALA A 2 45.90 5.92 39.74
N SER A 3 44.86 6.72 39.95
CA SER A 3 43.46 6.31 39.79
C SER A 3 43.08 6.33 38.31
N THR A 4 42.94 5.13 37.73
CA THR A 4 42.39 4.98 36.38
C THR A 4 40.88 5.22 36.44
N GLN A 5 40.45 6.39 35.93
CA GLN A 5 39.03 6.66 35.71
C GLN A 5 38.61 5.86 34.47
N LEU A 6 37.78 4.84 34.67
CA LEU A 6 37.02 4.18 33.62
C LEU A 6 35.92 5.14 33.13
N THR A 7 36.14 5.81 32.02
CA THR A 7 35.08 6.53 31.30
C THR A 7 34.24 5.51 30.55
N SER A 8 33.12 5.13 31.13
CA SER A 8 32.07 4.40 30.40
C SER A 8 31.42 5.38 29.43
N ASP A 9 31.77 5.31 28.15
CA ASP A 9 30.99 5.98 27.11
C ASP A 9 29.53 5.47 27.20
N PRO A 10 28.54 6.36 27.21
CA PRO A 10 27.14 5.96 27.20
C PRO A 10 26.91 5.22 25.87
N VAL A 11 26.46 3.96 25.96
CA VAL A 11 25.99 3.19 24.79
C VAL A 11 24.86 4.02 24.16
N ARG A 12 25.16 4.73 23.08
CA ARG A 12 24.16 5.39 22.25
C ARG A 12 23.34 4.29 21.59
N PHE A 13 22.17 3.98 22.13
CA PHE A 13 21.21 3.12 21.47
C PHE A 13 20.84 3.79 20.14
N ARG A 14 21.27 3.19 19.04
CA ARG A 14 20.87 3.61 17.70
C ARG A 14 19.35 3.44 17.59
N GLN A 15 18.66 4.47 17.12
CA GLN A 15 17.25 4.34 16.76
C GLN A 15 17.11 3.28 15.66
N PRO A 16 16.10 2.38 15.76
CA PRO A 16 15.90 1.36 14.74
C PRO A 16 15.55 2.00 13.40
N LYS A 17 16.15 1.52 12.33
CA LYS A 17 15.73 1.87 10.97
C LYS A 17 14.39 1.21 10.68
N ARG A 18 13.44 1.99 10.20
CA ARG A 18 12.05 1.56 10.02
C ARG A 18 11.60 1.64 8.56
N ALA A 19 10.96 0.58 8.09
CA ALA A 19 10.23 0.62 6.84
C ALA A 19 8.73 0.69 7.09
N LEU A 20 8.04 1.50 6.28
CA LEU A 20 6.59 1.54 6.20
C LEU A 20 6.11 0.85 4.92
N VAL A 21 5.33 -0.21 5.09
CA VAL A 21 4.75 -0.99 3.99
C VAL A 21 3.24 -0.82 3.97
N LEU A 22 2.72 -0.19 2.92
CA LEU A 22 1.29 0.02 2.73
C LEU A 22 0.78 -0.84 1.58
N GLY A 23 -0.11 -1.76 1.91
CA GLY A 23 -0.65 -2.76 0.99
C GLY A 23 -1.77 -2.25 0.09
N CYS A 24 -2.17 -3.10 -0.86
CA CYS A 24 -3.31 -2.87 -1.71
C CYS A 24 -4.62 -2.91 -0.92
N GLY A 25 -5.66 -2.19 -1.39
CA GLY A 25 -6.94 -2.13 -0.68
C GLY A 25 -7.92 -1.14 -1.27
N ALA A 26 -7.61 -0.56 -2.41
CA ALA A 26 -8.45 0.42 -3.11
C ALA A 26 -8.92 1.58 -2.20
N VAL A 27 -10.04 2.22 -2.51
CA VAL A 27 -10.57 3.38 -1.76
C VAL A 27 -10.86 3.04 -0.29
N ALA A 28 -11.45 1.88 -0.04
CA ALA A 28 -11.74 1.43 1.33
C ALA A 28 -10.45 1.17 2.13
N GLY A 29 -9.42 0.62 1.48
CA GLY A 29 -8.11 0.42 2.10
C GLY A 29 -7.45 1.72 2.54
N ALA A 30 -7.49 2.78 1.72
CA ALA A 30 -6.98 4.10 2.12
C ALA A 30 -7.72 4.64 3.33
N ALA A 31 -9.06 4.58 3.31
CA ALA A 31 -9.90 5.06 4.41
C ALA A 31 -9.63 4.31 5.73
N TRP A 32 -9.21 3.05 5.65
CA TRP A 32 -8.85 2.25 6.81
C TRP A 32 -7.41 2.51 7.28
N MET A 33 -6.46 2.64 6.34
CA MET A 33 -5.04 2.82 6.69
C MET A 33 -4.76 4.15 7.37
N ILE A 34 -5.44 5.23 6.99
CA ILE A 34 -5.15 6.57 7.51
C ILE A 34 -5.39 6.68 9.03
N PRO A 35 -6.55 6.28 9.61
CA PRO A 35 -6.71 6.26 11.06
C PRO A 35 -5.77 5.27 11.75
N ALA A 36 -5.47 4.14 11.11
CA ALA A 36 -4.53 3.16 11.64
C ALA A 36 -3.10 3.76 11.72
N LEU A 37 -2.65 4.52 10.72
CA LEU A 37 -1.37 5.23 10.76
C LEU A 37 -1.32 6.27 11.89
N ALA A 38 -2.43 6.96 12.19
CA ALA A 38 -2.51 7.88 13.32
C ALA A 38 -2.25 7.14 14.65
N GLN A 39 -2.81 5.94 14.80
CA GLN A 39 -2.58 5.10 15.98
C GLN A 39 -1.18 4.50 16.02
N VAL A 40 -0.58 4.16 14.88
CA VAL A 40 0.84 3.77 14.80
C VAL A 40 1.74 4.92 15.30
N ARG A 41 1.48 6.15 14.84
CA ARG A 41 2.20 7.35 15.27
C ARG A 41 2.15 7.52 16.79
N GLU A 42 0.96 7.40 17.36
CA GLU A 42 0.73 7.57 18.80
C GLU A 42 1.41 6.46 19.62
N GLN A 43 1.15 5.20 19.30
CA GLN A 43 1.57 4.07 20.13
C GLN A 43 3.06 3.73 20.02
N LEU A 44 3.68 4.00 18.86
CA LEU A 44 5.12 3.82 18.67
C LEU A 44 5.92 5.10 18.98
N SER A 45 5.25 6.21 19.27
CA SER A 45 5.90 7.55 19.38
C SER A 45 6.84 7.78 18.19
N TRP A 46 6.39 7.40 17.00
CA TRP A 46 7.13 7.46 15.76
C TRP A 46 6.28 8.05 14.64
N ASN A 47 6.84 8.99 13.89
CA ASN A 47 6.15 9.60 12.77
C ASN A 47 6.30 8.70 11.52
N PRO A 48 5.21 8.12 10.99
CA PRO A 48 5.26 7.28 9.79
C PRO A 48 5.86 7.96 8.55
N GLU A 49 5.85 9.29 8.50
CA GLU A 49 6.44 10.10 7.43
C GLU A 49 7.98 10.05 7.42
N GLU A 50 8.58 9.61 8.54
CA GLU A 50 10.03 9.51 8.73
C GLU A 50 10.57 8.10 8.46
N ALA A 51 9.80 7.25 7.78
CA ALA A 51 10.24 5.90 7.44
C ALA A 51 11.50 5.94 6.55
N ASP A 52 12.51 5.13 6.86
CA ASP A 52 13.75 5.04 6.06
C ASP A 52 13.49 4.44 4.66
N ILE A 53 12.49 3.55 4.56
CA ILE A 53 12.00 2.98 3.30
C ILE A 53 10.47 2.97 3.30
N PHE A 54 9.89 3.48 2.21
CA PHE A 54 8.48 3.31 1.90
C PHE A 54 8.30 2.22 0.85
N ILE A 55 7.36 1.29 1.08
CA ILE A 55 6.87 0.38 0.04
C ILE A 55 5.36 0.56 -0.09
N GLY A 56 4.90 0.81 -1.30
CA GLY A 56 3.49 0.95 -1.60
C GLY A 56 3.03 0.03 -2.73
N THR A 57 1.86 -0.58 -2.54
CA THR A 57 1.18 -1.38 -3.57
C THR A 57 -0.24 -0.86 -3.74
N SER A 58 -0.65 -0.55 -5.00
CA SER A 58 -1.99 -0.05 -5.30
C SER A 58 -2.29 1.27 -4.56
N VAL A 59 -3.37 1.34 -3.79
CA VAL A 59 -3.65 2.53 -2.96
C VAL A 59 -2.54 2.82 -1.95
N GLY A 60 -1.81 1.79 -1.50
CA GLY A 60 -0.63 1.97 -0.67
C GLY A 60 0.45 2.77 -1.41
N ALA A 61 0.63 2.56 -2.73
CA ALA A 61 1.55 3.35 -3.54
C ALA A 61 1.13 4.83 -3.61
N VAL A 62 -0.17 5.10 -3.66
CA VAL A 62 -0.68 6.48 -3.57
C VAL A 62 -0.29 7.11 -2.24
N LEU A 63 -0.60 6.46 -1.12
CA LEU A 63 -0.35 7.01 0.22
C LEU A 63 1.14 7.22 0.50
N VAL A 64 2.00 6.25 0.18
CA VAL A 64 3.46 6.43 0.39
C VAL A 64 4.03 7.52 -0.52
N SER A 65 3.52 7.68 -1.75
CA SER A 65 3.96 8.75 -2.64
C SER A 65 3.55 10.13 -2.11
N LEU A 66 2.36 10.25 -1.54
CA LEU A 66 1.90 11.49 -0.90
C LEU A 66 2.80 11.84 0.30
N MET A 67 3.04 10.88 1.20
CA MET A 67 3.87 11.09 2.39
C MET A 67 5.33 11.38 2.02
N ALA A 68 5.93 10.61 1.12
CA ALA A 68 7.28 10.83 0.60
C ALA A 68 7.42 12.16 -0.17
N GLY A 69 6.31 12.69 -0.69
CA GLY A 69 6.20 14.00 -1.33
C GLY A 69 5.93 15.16 -0.37
N GLY A 70 5.88 14.89 0.94
CA GLY A 70 5.72 15.91 1.99
C GLY A 70 4.28 16.25 2.33
N VAL A 71 3.31 15.38 1.99
CA VAL A 71 1.95 15.44 2.53
C VAL A 71 1.96 14.81 3.92
N SER A 72 1.59 15.57 4.93
CA SER A 72 1.56 15.08 6.29
C SER A 72 0.41 14.09 6.55
N LEU A 73 0.57 13.25 7.56
CA LEU A 73 -0.52 12.38 8.01
C LEU A 73 -1.75 13.19 8.45
N ASP A 74 -1.55 14.37 9.01
CA ASP A 74 -2.64 15.26 9.41
C ASP A 74 -3.39 15.82 8.18
N ASP A 75 -2.71 16.08 7.05
CA ASP A 75 -3.35 16.42 5.79
C ASP A 75 -4.19 15.26 5.25
N LEU A 76 -3.68 14.02 5.35
CA LEU A 76 -4.43 12.83 4.95
C LEU A 76 -5.69 12.64 5.81
N ILE A 77 -5.58 12.85 7.13
CA ILE A 77 -6.70 12.80 8.07
C ILE A 77 -7.73 13.89 7.72
N ALA A 78 -7.30 15.12 7.54
CA ALA A 78 -8.17 16.25 7.18
C ALA A 78 -8.89 15.99 5.85
N SER A 79 -8.19 15.43 4.86
CA SER A 79 -8.80 15.02 3.58
C SER A 79 -9.91 13.98 3.75
N GLN A 80 -9.71 12.98 4.63
CA GLN A 80 -10.74 11.96 4.90
C GLN A 80 -11.96 12.53 5.62
N GLN A 81 -11.76 13.49 6.50
CA GLN A 81 -12.82 14.16 7.26
C GLN A 81 -13.52 15.27 6.47
N GLU A 82 -13.03 15.57 5.26
CA GLU A 82 -13.50 16.71 4.45
C GLU A 82 -13.38 18.06 5.19
N SER A 83 -12.47 18.12 6.17
CA SER A 83 -12.19 19.31 6.93
C SER A 83 -11.20 20.19 6.19
N PRO A 84 -11.32 21.54 6.28
CA PRO A 84 -10.28 22.40 5.75
C PRO A 84 -8.99 22.17 6.52
N SER A 85 -7.92 21.79 5.84
CA SER A 85 -6.57 21.78 6.39
C SER A 85 -6.01 23.20 6.38
N GLU A 86 -5.27 23.58 7.40
CA GLU A 86 -4.53 24.85 7.44
C GLU A 86 -3.25 24.80 6.60
N THR A 87 -2.90 23.63 6.08
CA THR A 87 -1.70 23.41 5.28
C THR A 87 -1.86 23.84 3.83
N LYS A 88 -0.77 23.77 3.05
CA LYS A 88 -0.76 24.05 1.60
C LYS A 88 -1.66 23.09 0.80
N TYR A 89 -2.07 21.96 1.38
CA TYR A 89 -2.91 20.93 0.76
C TYR A 89 -4.39 21.03 1.15
N LYS A 90 -4.96 22.22 1.32
CA LYS A 90 -6.35 22.50 1.77
C LYS A 90 -7.44 21.67 1.08
N LYS A 91 -7.19 21.16 -0.14
CA LYS A 91 -8.06 20.27 -0.90
C LYS A 91 -7.20 19.20 -1.58
N LEU A 92 -6.66 18.28 -0.78
CA LEU A 92 -5.82 17.22 -1.33
C LEU A 92 -6.58 16.37 -2.35
N TRP A 93 -7.79 15.95 -2.01
CA TRP A 93 -8.62 15.07 -2.82
C TRP A 93 -10.12 15.42 -2.71
N ASN A 94 -10.83 15.40 -3.81
CA ASN A 94 -12.30 15.56 -3.81
C ASN A 94 -12.94 14.18 -3.89
N HIS A 95 -13.32 13.63 -2.74
CA HIS A 95 -13.87 12.28 -2.65
C HIS A 95 -15.16 12.07 -3.45
N ASP A 96 -15.98 13.12 -3.65
CA ASP A 96 -17.23 13.01 -4.37
C ASP A 96 -17.03 12.95 -5.89
N LYS A 97 -15.96 13.61 -6.39
CA LYS A 97 -15.71 13.73 -7.84
C LYS A 97 -14.63 12.77 -8.32
N ASP A 98 -13.58 12.57 -7.50
CA ASP A 98 -12.33 11.99 -7.97
C ASP A 98 -12.17 10.52 -7.56
N SER A 99 -13.02 9.99 -6.66
CA SER A 99 -12.91 8.60 -6.18
C SER A 99 -13.45 7.55 -7.15
N GLY A 100 -14.01 7.96 -8.27
CA GLY A 100 -14.56 7.07 -9.29
C GLY A 100 -15.93 6.48 -8.94
N PRO A 101 -16.49 5.65 -9.82
CA PRO A 101 -17.79 5.04 -9.64
C PRO A 101 -17.76 3.92 -8.59
N TRP A 102 -18.92 3.57 -8.03
CA TRP A 102 -19.05 2.45 -7.09
C TRP A 102 -19.20 1.08 -7.76
N TYR A 103 -19.28 1.05 -9.08
CA TYR A 103 -19.37 -0.15 -9.92
C TYR A 103 -18.24 -0.11 -10.96
N PRO A 104 -17.77 -1.28 -11.45
CA PRO A 104 -16.77 -1.30 -12.50
C PRO A 104 -17.23 -0.52 -13.74
N PRO A 105 -16.38 0.33 -14.33
CA PRO A 105 -16.68 0.95 -15.60
C PRO A 105 -16.98 -0.10 -16.67
N LEU A 106 -17.70 0.30 -17.74
CA LEU A 106 -17.96 -0.61 -18.84
C LEU A 106 -16.64 -1.20 -19.35
N PRO A 107 -16.51 -2.54 -19.34
CA PRO A 107 -15.28 -3.20 -19.75
C PRO A 107 -15.02 -3.01 -21.25
N THR A 108 -13.78 -2.91 -21.63
CA THR A 108 -13.37 -2.96 -23.01
C THR A 108 -13.38 -4.42 -23.51
N PHE A 109 -13.45 -4.63 -24.83
CA PHE A 109 -13.36 -5.96 -25.43
C PHE A 109 -11.94 -6.57 -25.38
N LYS A 110 -11.01 -5.95 -24.65
CA LYS A 110 -9.62 -6.43 -24.50
C LYS A 110 -9.45 -7.10 -23.14
N PHE A 111 -8.71 -8.20 -23.11
CA PHE A 111 -8.30 -8.83 -21.86
C PHE A 111 -7.16 -8.04 -21.20
N THR A 112 -7.11 -8.04 -19.87
CA THR A 112 -6.10 -7.32 -19.09
C THR A 112 -4.69 -7.84 -19.40
N ALA A 113 -4.48 -9.16 -19.32
CA ALA A 113 -3.16 -9.77 -19.44
C ALA A 113 -3.26 -11.26 -19.81
N LEU A 114 -3.79 -11.58 -20.98
CA LEU A 114 -4.05 -12.98 -21.42
C LEU A 114 -2.80 -13.90 -21.30
N ASN A 115 -1.60 -13.32 -21.39
CA ASN A 115 -0.36 -14.05 -21.21
C ASN A 115 -0.21 -14.63 -19.80
N LEU A 116 -0.70 -13.94 -18.77
CA LEU A 116 -0.63 -14.43 -17.39
C LEU A 116 -1.49 -15.68 -17.21
N TYR A 117 -2.66 -15.72 -17.83
CA TYR A 117 -3.50 -16.92 -17.84
C TYR A 117 -2.80 -18.10 -18.53
N LYS A 118 -2.15 -17.85 -19.68
CA LYS A 118 -1.39 -18.89 -20.38
C LYS A 118 -0.23 -19.43 -19.54
N LYS A 119 0.49 -18.55 -18.84
CA LYS A 119 1.59 -18.94 -17.93
C LYS A 119 1.09 -19.72 -16.73
N MET A 120 -0.03 -19.32 -16.11
CA MET A 120 -0.65 -20.10 -15.04
C MET A 120 -1.01 -21.52 -15.51
N ARG A 121 -1.58 -21.67 -16.71
CA ARG A 121 -1.91 -22.99 -17.28
C ARG A 121 -0.70 -23.88 -17.47
N ARG A 122 0.50 -23.31 -17.56
CA ARG A 122 1.79 -24.03 -17.64
C ARG A 122 2.43 -24.26 -16.26
N GLY A 123 1.79 -23.81 -15.17
CA GLY A 123 2.32 -23.91 -13.82
C GLY A 123 3.41 -22.89 -13.48
N GLU A 124 3.61 -21.87 -14.32
CA GLU A 124 4.66 -20.85 -14.15
C GLU A 124 4.23 -19.74 -13.19
N LEU A 125 2.93 -19.57 -12.93
CA LEU A 125 2.36 -18.52 -12.10
C LEU A 125 1.28 -19.06 -11.16
N SER A 126 1.03 -18.31 -10.08
CA SER A 126 -0.05 -18.62 -9.14
C SER A 126 -1.42 -18.56 -9.82
N SER A 127 -2.37 -19.32 -9.27
CA SER A 127 -3.75 -19.28 -9.76
C SER A 127 -4.35 -17.88 -9.66
N LEU A 128 -4.09 -17.15 -8.57
CA LEU A 128 -4.62 -15.79 -8.38
C LEU A 128 -4.13 -14.86 -9.50
N THR A 129 -2.82 -14.82 -9.73
CA THR A 129 -2.20 -14.00 -10.79
C THR A 129 -2.71 -14.34 -12.17
N GLY A 130 -2.86 -15.64 -12.46
CA GLY A 130 -3.29 -16.09 -13.80
C GLY A 130 -4.74 -15.79 -14.11
N TRP A 131 -5.66 -16.00 -13.17
CA TRP A 131 -7.08 -15.72 -13.37
C TRP A 131 -7.36 -14.24 -13.62
N VAL A 132 -6.57 -13.34 -13.02
CA VAL A 132 -6.66 -11.90 -13.26
C VAL A 132 -6.42 -11.57 -14.74
N GLY A 133 -5.58 -12.34 -15.42
CA GLY A 133 -5.22 -12.11 -16.83
C GLY A 133 -6.40 -12.21 -17.82
N ILE A 134 -7.46 -12.95 -17.50
CA ILE A 134 -8.67 -13.06 -18.34
C ILE A 134 -9.76 -12.06 -18.00
N LEU A 135 -9.58 -11.24 -16.97
CA LEU A 135 -10.50 -10.15 -16.72
C LEU A 135 -10.45 -9.14 -17.88
N PRO A 136 -11.60 -8.57 -18.28
CA PRO A 136 -11.60 -7.49 -19.27
C PRO A 136 -10.87 -6.27 -18.71
N GLN A 137 -10.29 -5.46 -19.58
CA GLN A 137 -9.69 -4.20 -19.16
C GLN A 137 -10.78 -3.24 -18.69
N GLY A 138 -10.57 -2.63 -17.54
CA GLY A 138 -11.44 -1.57 -17.04
C GLY A 138 -11.22 -0.25 -17.80
N GLY A 139 -12.14 0.67 -17.61
CA GLY A 139 -12.14 2.00 -18.25
C GLY A 139 -12.15 3.14 -17.22
N LEU A 140 -11.69 2.91 -15.99
CA LEU A 140 -11.63 3.97 -14.98
C LEU A 140 -10.70 5.09 -15.45
N ASP A 141 -11.21 6.34 -15.42
CA ASP A 141 -10.39 7.51 -15.66
C ASP A 141 -9.41 7.73 -14.49
N MET A 142 -8.12 7.68 -14.78
CA MET A 142 -7.06 7.87 -13.81
C MET A 142 -6.52 9.31 -13.82
N THR A 143 -7.06 10.19 -14.64
CA THR A 143 -6.64 11.61 -14.71
C THR A 143 -6.67 12.33 -13.36
N PRO A 144 -7.69 12.12 -12.48
CA PRO A 144 -7.67 12.75 -11.16
C PRO A 144 -6.50 12.27 -10.29
N LEU A 145 -6.13 10.99 -10.39
CA LEU A 145 -4.98 10.45 -9.67
C LEU A 145 -3.66 11.01 -10.18
N VAL A 146 -3.49 11.10 -11.51
CA VAL A 146 -2.34 11.77 -12.14
C VAL A 146 -2.23 13.21 -11.63
N ALA A 147 -3.33 13.98 -11.68
CA ALA A 147 -3.33 15.37 -11.22
C ALA A 147 -3.00 15.53 -9.74
N LEU A 148 -3.41 14.58 -8.89
CA LEU A 148 -3.05 14.55 -7.47
C LEU A 148 -1.54 14.39 -7.29
N ILE A 149 -0.96 13.37 -7.92
CA ILE A 149 0.46 13.04 -7.78
C ILE A 149 1.33 14.14 -8.39
N ASP A 150 0.97 14.69 -9.55
CA ASP A 150 1.69 15.81 -10.17
C ASP A 150 1.69 17.05 -9.29
N ARG A 151 0.58 17.36 -8.61
CA ARG A 151 0.49 18.46 -7.66
C ARG A 151 1.48 18.29 -6.51
N VAL A 152 1.61 17.09 -5.98
CA VAL A 152 2.55 16.78 -4.89
C VAL A 152 3.99 16.79 -5.40
N LYS A 153 4.27 16.16 -6.54
CA LYS A 153 5.58 16.17 -7.20
C LYS A 153 6.08 17.59 -7.47
N ASN A 154 5.21 18.47 -7.95
CA ASN A 154 5.56 19.85 -8.31
C ASN A 154 5.43 20.85 -7.13
N SER A 155 5.20 20.38 -5.90
CA SER A 155 5.16 21.26 -4.73
C SER A 155 6.55 21.77 -4.36
N GLU A 156 6.60 22.95 -3.73
CA GLU A 156 7.86 23.52 -3.22
C GLU A 156 8.63 22.50 -2.36
N GLY A 157 9.92 22.34 -2.67
CA GLY A 157 10.80 21.38 -2.00
C GLY A 157 10.95 20.03 -2.71
N ASN A 158 10.11 19.69 -3.69
CA ASN A 158 10.29 18.51 -4.53
C ASN A 158 11.01 18.89 -5.84
N ASN A 159 12.34 18.94 -5.78
CA ASN A 159 13.18 19.32 -6.94
C ASN A 159 13.85 18.13 -7.62
N LYS A 160 13.41 16.90 -7.32
CA LYS A 160 13.98 15.67 -7.88
C LYS A 160 13.05 15.09 -8.95
N ASP A 161 13.60 14.33 -9.86
CA ASP A 161 12.85 13.61 -10.91
C ASP A 161 11.83 12.61 -10.33
N TRP A 162 12.03 12.19 -9.08
CA TRP A 162 11.14 11.27 -8.36
C TRP A 162 10.43 12.00 -7.18
N LEU A 163 10.90 11.82 -5.98
CA LEU A 163 10.42 12.43 -4.74
C LEU A 163 11.61 12.87 -3.90
N ASN A 164 11.40 13.75 -2.93
CA ASN A 164 12.46 14.15 -2.00
C ASN A 164 12.94 13.00 -1.13
N HIS A 165 12.09 12.00 -0.88
CA HIS A 165 12.45 10.80 -0.15
C HIS A 165 13.20 9.81 -1.06
N ASP A 166 14.43 9.44 -0.66
CA ASP A 166 15.30 8.62 -1.50
C ASP A 166 14.82 7.17 -1.69
N ASN A 167 14.04 6.61 -0.77
CA ASN A 167 13.64 5.21 -0.76
C ASN A 167 12.11 5.05 -0.75
N CYS A 168 11.44 5.57 -1.77
CA CYS A 168 10.02 5.33 -2.00
C CYS A 168 9.84 4.34 -3.16
N TRP A 169 9.40 3.13 -2.85
CA TRP A 169 9.29 1.99 -3.77
C TRP A 169 7.83 1.70 -4.09
N LEU A 170 7.48 1.74 -5.36
CA LEU A 170 6.13 1.50 -5.86
C LEU A 170 6.10 0.20 -6.64
N VAL A 171 5.20 -0.71 -6.26
CA VAL A 171 5.18 -2.05 -6.83
C VAL A 171 4.06 -2.22 -7.83
N ALA A 172 4.40 -2.61 -9.06
CA ALA A 172 3.48 -3.03 -10.10
C ALA A 172 3.89 -4.41 -10.66
N VAL A 173 3.07 -4.97 -11.54
CA VAL A 173 3.33 -6.25 -12.20
C VAL A 173 3.39 -6.04 -13.72
N ASP A 174 4.46 -6.50 -14.35
CA ASP A 174 4.56 -6.55 -15.81
C ASP A 174 3.50 -7.53 -16.35
N ASN A 175 2.59 -7.05 -17.17
CA ASN A 175 1.45 -7.85 -17.65
C ASN A 175 1.84 -8.95 -18.64
N LYS A 176 3.06 -8.92 -19.18
CA LYS A 176 3.60 -9.93 -20.11
C LYS A 176 4.33 -11.05 -19.36
N THR A 177 5.16 -10.67 -18.35
CA THR A 177 5.99 -11.65 -17.63
C THR A 177 5.33 -12.16 -16.36
N GLY A 178 4.49 -11.36 -15.70
CA GLY A 178 3.95 -11.64 -14.37
C GLY A 178 4.93 -11.35 -13.24
N GLU A 179 6.08 -10.76 -13.56
CA GLU A 179 7.10 -10.38 -12.60
C GLU A 179 6.78 -9.02 -11.98
N ARG A 180 7.16 -8.85 -10.71
CA ARG A 180 7.04 -7.56 -10.05
C ARG A 180 8.07 -6.59 -10.60
N LYS A 181 7.64 -5.37 -10.90
CA LYS A 181 8.49 -4.20 -11.12
C LYS A 181 8.40 -3.30 -9.89
N VAL A 182 9.55 -2.93 -9.38
CA VAL A 182 9.68 -2.03 -8.23
C VAL A 182 10.24 -0.70 -8.73
N PHE A 183 9.36 0.27 -8.95
CA PHE A 183 9.74 1.62 -9.34
C PHE A 183 10.33 2.36 -8.13
N GLY A 184 11.39 3.12 -8.34
CA GLY A 184 12.05 3.92 -7.29
C GLY A 184 13.15 3.16 -6.50
N ARG A 185 13.28 1.84 -6.68
CA ARG A 185 14.35 1.05 -6.04
C ARG A 185 15.69 1.23 -6.75
N ASP A 186 15.71 1.13 -8.08
CA ASP A 186 16.90 1.38 -8.88
C ASP A 186 16.99 2.88 -9.19
N LYS A 187 18.00 3.53 -8.62
CA LYS A 187 18.22 4.98 -8.79
C LYS A 187 18.60 5.36 -10.23
N ASN A 188 19.19 4.45 -11.00
CA ASN A 188 19.57 4.70 -12.38
C ASN A 188 18.35 4.83 -13.32
N GLU A 189 17.21 4.26 -12.93
CA GLU A 189 15.99 4.35 -13.73
C GLU A 189 15.21 5.67 -13.48
N LEU A 190 15.44 6.37 -12.36
CA LEU A 190 14.64 7.52 -11.93
C LEU A 190 14.54 8.63 -12.98
N PRO A 191 15.62 9.04 -13.70
CA PRO A 191 15.51 10.11 -14.68
C PRO A 191 14.59 9.80 -15.86
N SER A 192 14.28 8.52 -16.09
CA SER A 192 13.39 8.07 -17.17
C SER A 192 11.98 7.72 -16.70
N LEU A 193 11.68 7.84 -15.40
CA LEU A 193 10.40 7.48 -14.81
C LEU A 193 9.55 8.71 -14.50
N ASP A 194 8.28 8.63 -14.87
CA ASP A 194 7.27 9.55 -14.39
C ASP A 194 6.57 8.97 -13.15
N LEU A 195 6.59 9.71 -12.05
CA LEU A 195 6.01 9.29 -10.78
C LEU A 195 4.52 8.99 -10.91
N SER A 196 3.77 9.85 -11.61
CA SER A 196 2.31 9.69 -11.77
C SER A 196 2.00 8.43 -12.54
N GLN A 197 2.78 8.11 -13.58
CA GLN A 197 2.65 6.88 -14.34
C GLN A 197 2.99 5.64 -13.48
N ALA A 198 4.03 5.72 -12.65
CA ALA A 198 4.41 4.60 -11.75
C ALA A 198 3.35 4.33 -10.68
N VAL A 199 2.77 5.38 -10.08
CA VAL A 199 1.64 5.27 -9.16
C VAL A 199 0.42 4.67 -9.86
N CYS A 200 0.07 5.18 -11.05
CA CYS A 200 -1.03 4.65 -11.85
C CYS A 200 -0.80 3.18 -12.24
N ALA A 201 0.42 2.79 -12.58
CA ALA A 201 0.77 1.40 -12.89
C ALA A 201 0.56 0.49 -11.67
N SER A 202 0.96 0.95 -10.48
CA SER A 202 0.73 0.26 -9.22
C SER A 202 -0.76 0.17 -8.85
N TYR A 203 -1.57 1.17 -9.24
CA TYR A 203 -3.01 1.25 -8.98
C TYR A 203 -3.88 0.68 -10.12
N ALA A 204 -3.29 0.13 -11.18
CA ALA A 204 -4.01 -0.40 -12.36
C ALA A 204 -4.75 -1.70 -12.04
N VAL A 205 -5.81 -1.60 -11.22
CA VAL A 205 -6.62 -2.72 -10.73
C VAL A 205 -7.33 -3.41 -11.90
N PRO A 206 -7.05 -4.71 -12.16
CA PRO A 206 -7.68 -5.45 -13.24
C PRO A 206 -9.20 -5.45 -13.15
N GLY A 207 -9.86 -5.24 -14.29
CA GLY A 207 -11.31 -5.11 -14.37
C GLY A 207 -11.86 -3.72 -14.01
N TRP A 208 -11.06 -2.84 -13.39
CA TRP A 208 -11.42 -1.46 -13.04
C TRP A 208 -10.64 -0.43 -13.85
N CYS A 209 -9.33 -0.55 -13.86
CA CYS A 209 -8.43 0.38 -14.52
C CYS A 209 -7.87 -0.21 -15.82
N PRO A 210 -7.52 0.64 -16.79
CA PRO A 210 -6.69 0.20 -17.91
C PRO A 210 -5.27 -0.11 -17.43
N PRO A 211 -4.57 -1.09 -18.03
CA PRO A 211 -3.14 -1.29 -17.82
C PRO A 211 -2.34 -0.04 -18.26
N VAL A 212 -1.25 0.28 -17.55
CA VAL A 212 -0.43 1.47 -17.80
C VAL A 212 0.84 1.08 -18.54
N THR A 213 1.18 1.83 -19.60
CA THR A 213 2.39 1.58 -20.39
C THR A 213 3.48 2.59 -20.02
N ILE A 214 4.64 2.09 -19.60
CA ILE A 214 5.84 2.86 -19.26
C ILE A 214 7.00 2.25 -20.05
N ASN A 215 7.72 3.04 -20.83
CA ASN A 215 8.89 2.60 -21.58
C ASN A 215 8.65 1.29 -22.39
N ASN A 216 7.56 1.25 -23.16
CA ASN A 216 7.13 0.12 -23.99
C ASN A 216 6.81 -1.18 -23.22
N ARG A 217 6.68 -1.13 -21.91
CA ARG A 217 6.19 -2.22 -21.07
C ARG A 217 4.86 -1.84 -20.44
N THR A 218 3.95 -2.80 -20.33
CA THR A 218 2.62 -2.58 -19.79
C THR A 218 2.50 -3.23 -18.42
N TYR A 219 1.97 -2.48 -17.47
CA TYR A 219 1.89 -2.87 -16.06
C TYR A 219 0.45 -2.89 -15.56
N ILE A 220 0.21 -3.73 -14.58
CA ILE A 220 -1.01 -3.84 -13.80
C ILE A 220 -0.69 -3.77 -12.31
N ASP A 221 -1.72 -3.66 -11.48
CA ASP A 221 -1.61 -3.54 -10.02
C ASP A 221 -0.70 -4.61 -9.39
N GLY A 222 0.17 -4.18 -8.49
CA GLY A 222 1.11 -5.05 -7.77
C GLY A 222 0.42 -6.11 -6.90
N GLY A 223 -0.78 -5.82 -6.40
CA GLY A 223 -1.59 -6.72 -5.58
C GLY A 223 -1.99 -8.02 -6.28
N VAL A 224 -1.83 -8.09 -7.60
CA VAL A 224 -2.01 -9.33 -8.38
C VAL A 224 -1.01 -10.43 -7.99
N VAL A 225 0.19 -10.05 -7.55
CA VAL A 225 1.25 -10.99 -7.12
C VAL A 225 1.39 -10.99 -5.61
N SER A 226 1.46 -9.83 -4.98
CA SER A 226 1.52 -9.70 -3.52
C SER A 226 0.73 -8.48 -3.05
N PRO A 227 -0.04 -8.61 -1.97
CA PRO A 227 -0.78 -7.47 -1.43
C PRO A 227 0.11 -6.35 -0.87
N CYS A 228 1.36 -6.61 -0.49
CA CYS A 228 2.22 -5.62 0.14
C CYS A 228 3.69 -5.70 -0.30
N SER A 229 4.17 -6.84 -0.81
CA SER A 229 5.55 -7.04 -1.28
C SER A 229 6.61 -6.72 -0.23
N ALA A 230 6.36 -7.06 1.04
CA ALA A 230 7.26 -6.78 2.15
C ALA A 230 8.57 -7.58 2.10
N ASP A 231 8.57 -8.72 1.40
CA ASP A 231 9.77 -9.54 1.13
C ASP A 231 10.89 -8.78 0.43
N LEU A 232 10.58 -7.65 -0.22
CA LEU A 232 11.59 -6.76 -0.83
C LEU A 232 12.56 -6.16 0.20
N LEU A 233 12.23 -6.20 1.48
CA LEU A 233 13.04 -5.68 2.58
C LEU A 233 14.03 -6.70 3.15
N VAL A 234 13.99 -7.97 2.73
CA VAL A 234 14.83 -9.05 3.30
C VAL A 234 16.32 -8.67 3.30
N ASP A 235 16.82 -8.18 2.17
CA ASP A 235 18.22 -7.84 1.96
C ASP A 235 18.56 -6.36 2.27
N THR A 236 17.72 -5.67 3.04
CA THR A 236 17.96 -4.26 3.44
C THR A 236 18.51 -4.17 4.86
N ASP A 237 19.02 -3.01 5.24
CA ASP A 237 19.50 -2.71 6.59
C ASP A 237 18.40 -2.19 7.55
N ILE A 238 17.13 -2.45 7.22
CA ILE A 238 15.98 -2.13 8.06
C ILE A 238 15.94 -3.06 9.27
N ASP A 239 15.68 -2.50 10.44
CA ASP A 239 15.55 -3.24 11.71
C ASP A 239 14.08 -3.63 11.98
N GLU A 240 13.13 -2.72 11.72
CA GLU A 240 11.71 -2.87 12.04
C GLU A 240 10.83 -2.54 10.84
N VAL A 241 9.88 -3.42 10.55
CA VAL A 241 8.92 -3.29 9.44
C VAL A 241 7.52 -3.07 10.00
N ILE A 242 6.93 -1.93 9.74
CA ILE A 242 5.54 -1.62 10.07
C ILE A 242 4.73 -1.81 8.78
N MET A 243 3.79 -2.77 8.78
CA MET A 243 3.02 -3.08 7.59
C MET A 243 1.52 -3.03 7.86
N LEU A 244 0.79 -2.28 7.03
CA LEU A 244 -0.66 -2.18 7.02
C LEU A 244 -1.19 -2.88 5.77
N VAL A 245 -1.94 -3.97 5.96
CA VAL A 245 -2.35 -4.83 4.83
C VAL A 245 -3.87 -4.99 4.78
N PRO A 246 -4.58 -4.05 4.13
CA PRO A 246 -6.04 -4.05 4.06
C PRO A 246 -6.64 -5.32 3.44
N MET A 247 -5.90 -6.00 2.56
CA MET A 247 -6.36 -7.19 1.85
C MET A 247 -5.94 -8.52 2.49
N ALA A 248 -5.27 -8.50 3.65
CA ALA A 248 -5.06 -9.69 4.47
C ALA A 248 -5.98 -9.65 5.70
N SER A 249 -6.26 -10.79 6.29
CA SER A 249 -6.89 -10.90 7.61
C SER A 249 -6.75 -12.32 8.15
N THR A 250 -6.24 -12.42 9.37
CA THR A 250 -6.21 -13.66 10.15
C THR A 250 -7.51 -13.86 10.94
N THR A 251 -8.31 -12.82 11.09
CA THR A 251 -9.59 -12.89 11.83
C THR A 251 -10.68 -13.43 10.92
N PRO A 252 -11.26 -14.61 11.22
CA PRO A 252 -12.34 -15.16 10.42
C PRO A 252 -13.63 -14.38 10.64
N ASP A 253 -14.28 -13.99 9.56
CA ASP A 253 -15.69 -13.64 9.57
C ASP A 253 -16.48 -14.67 8.75
N GLN A 254 -17.76 -14.85 9.03
CA GLN A 254 -18.64 -15.77 8.30
C GLN A 254 -19.67 -14.97 7.48
N PRO A 255 -19.31 -14.50 6.28
CA PRO A 255 -20.24 -13.72 5.49
C PRO A 255 -21.40 -14.56 4.95
N TRP A 256 -22.60 -14.03 5.06
CA TRP A 256 -23.80 -14.68 4.55
C TRP A 256 -23.93 -14.57 3.00
N SER A 257 -23.44 -13.45 2.43
CA SER A 257 -23.53 -13.16 0.99
C SER A 257 -22.47 -13.92 0.17
N TRP A 258 -22.88 -14.46 -0.99
CA TRP A 258 -22.01 -15.16 -1.94
C TRP A 258 -20.86 -14.30 -2.44
N PHE A 259 -21.12 -13.02 -2.76
CA PHE A 259 -20.07 -12.08 -3.18
C PHE A 259 -19.03 -11.85 -2.08
N LYS A 260 -19.46 -11.74 -0.82
CA LYS A 260 -18.53 -11.65 0.30
C LYS A 260 -17.72 -12.94 0.48
N LYS A 261 -18.29 -14.11 0.21
CA LYS A 261 -17.57 -15.40 0.28
C LYS A 261 -16.44 -15.46 -0.76
N ILE A 262 -16.67 -14.95 -1.98
CA ILE A 262 -15.62 -14.87 -3.01
C ILE A 262 -14.51 -13.92 -2.56
N GLU A 263 -14.84 -12.72 -2.10
CA GLU A 263 -13.87 -11.76 -1.59
C GLU A 263 -13.05 -12.37 -0.45
N ARG A 264 -13.67 -13.08 0.48
CA ARG A 264 -12.95 -13.77 1.58
C ARG A 264 -12.02 -14.89 1.08
N LYS A 265 -12.37 -15.56 -0.01
CA LYS A 265 -11.49 -16.56 -0.63
C LYS A 265 -10.25 -15.91 -1.24
N VAL A 266 -10.41 -14.78 -1.90
CA VAL A 266 -9.27 -13.98 -2.43
C VAL A 266 -8.42 -13.48 -1.27
N ARG A 267 -9.00 -12.89 -0.25
CA ARG A 267 -8.33 -12.40 0.96
C ARG A 267 -7.53 -13.50 1.65
N LYS A 268 -8.11 -14.69 1.82
CA LYS A 268 -7.40 -15.84 2.40
C LYS A 268 -6.16 -16.22 1.58
N SER A 269 -6.21 -16.11 0.25
CA SER A 269 -5.05 -16.37 -0.60
C SER A 269 -3.99 -15.28 -0.42
N MET A 270 -4.40 -14.03 -0.31
CA MET A 270 -3.52 -12.90 -0.05
C MET A 270 -2.89 -12.99 1.35
N THR A 271 -3.66 -13.37 2.38
CA THR A 271 -3.13 -13.60 3.74
C THR A 271 -2.00 -14.61 3.75
N LYS A 272 -2.14 -15.72 3.01
CA LYS A 272 -1.05 -16.72 2.88
C LYS A 272 0.21 -16.19 2.22
N ILE A 273 0.10 -15.22 1.32
CA ILE A 273 1.28 -14.55 0.73
C ILE A 273 1.96 -13.70 1.80
N VAL A 274 1.18 -12.91 2.52
CA VAL A 274 1.68 -12.08 3.63
C VAL A 274 2.35 -12.93 4.71
N ASP A 275 1.76 -14.08 5.07
CA ASP A 275 2.35 -15.02 6.04
C ASP A 275 3.76 -15.46 5.62
N LYS A 276 3.96 -15.75 4.33
CA LYS A 276 5.27 -16.11 3.79
C LYS A 276 6.25 -14.94 3.83
N GLU A 277 5.81 -13.75 3.46
CA GLU A 277 6.65 -12.55 3.48
C GLU A 277 7.09 -12.21 4.91
N VAL A 278 6.17 -12.28 5.89
CA VAL A 278 6.50 -12.09 7.31
C VAL A 278 7.51 -13.13 7.79
N ALA A 279 7.32 -14.41 7.41
CA ALA A 279 8.27 -15.46 7.77
C ALA A 279 9.68 -15.21 7.18
N LEU A 280 9.78 -14.73 5.96
CA LEU A 280 11.06 -14.36 5.33
C LEU A 280 11.74 -13.19 6.06
N LEU A 281 10.98 -12.15 6.41
CA LEU A 281 11.49 -11.01 7.18
C LEU A 281 11.96 -11.44 8.57
N ALA A 282 11.19 -12.26 9.27
CA ALA A 282 11.57 -12.79 10.58
C ALA A 282 12.83 -13.66 10.50
N ALA A 283 12.96 -14.51 9.47
CA ALA A 283 14.16 -15.29 9.21
C ALA A 283 15.40 -14.43 8.91
N ALA A 284 15.19 -13.22 8.35
CA ALA A 284 16.24 -12.23 8.15
C ALA A 284 16.52 -11.37 9.40
N GLY A 285 15.94 -11.71 10.56
CA GLY A 285 16.15 -11.03 11.84
C GLY A 285 15.42 -9.70 11.98
N LYS A 286 14.43 -9.41 11.13
CA LYS A 286 13.68 -8.16 11.18
C LYS A 286 12.48 -8.27 12.10
N LYS A 287 12.23 -7.26 12.92
CA LYS A 287 11.01 -7.15 13.69
C LYS A 287 9.86 -6.70 12.79
N VAL A 288 8.74 -7.41 12.82
CA VAL A 288 7.59 -7.13 11.95
C VAL A 288 6.35 -6.82 12.78
N ILE A 289 5.83 -5.60 12.65
CA ILE A 289 4.54 -5.17 13.20
C ILE A 289 3.52 -5.26 12.06
N ARG A 290 2.74 -6.34 12.04
CA ARG A 290 1.73 -6.62 11.02
C ARG A 290 0.36 -6.17 11.50
N ILE A 291 -0.24 -5.24 10.78
CA ILE A 291 -1.55 -4.66 11.08
C ILE A 291 -2.52 -5.06 9.98
N GLU A 292 -3.61 -5.71 10.38
CA GLU A 292 -4.67 -6.22 9.49
C GLU A 292 -6.05 -5.77 9.95
N PRO A 293 -7.04 -5.73 9.05
CA PRO A 293 -8.42 -5.41 9.41
C PRO A 293 -9.02 -6.42 10.40
N THR A 294 -9.75 -5.91 11.37
CA THR A 294 -10.58 -6.70 12.28
C THR A 294 -11.84 -7.22 11.58
N ALA A 295 -12.60 -8.11 12.21
CA ALA A 295 -13.90 -8.57 11.69
C ALA A 295 -14.90 -7.42 11.49
N GLU A 296 -14.85 -6.39 12.35
CA GLU A 296 -15.68 -5.20 12.25
C GLU A 296 -15.29 -4.36 11.02
N ASP A 297 -13.99 -4.17 10.78
CA ASP A 297 -13.46 -3.50 9.59
C ASP A 297 -13.86 -4.25 8.31
N LEU A 298 -13.76 -5.59 8.30
CA LEU A 298 -14.18 -6.41 7.16
C LEU A 298 -15.67 -6.23 6.85
N THR A 299 -16.50 -6.04 7.87
CA THR A 299 -17.92 -5.75 7.70
C THR A 299 -18.12 -4.36 7.08
N ALA A 300 -17.36 -3.37 7.52
CA ALA A 300 -17.39 -2.01 6.97
C ALA A 300 -16.93 -1.98 5.51
N PHE A 301 -15.88 -2.71 5.14
CA PHE A 301 -15.39 -2.83 3.75
C PHE A 301 -16.46 -3.35 2.80
N GLY A 302 -17.22 -4.36 3.22
CA GLY A 302 -18.15 -5.06 2.35
C GLY A 302 -17.43 -6.02 1.39
N TYR A 303 -17.96 -6.14 0.17
CA TYR A 303 -17.35 -6.99 -0.88
C TYR A 303 -16.60 -6.21 -1.96
N ASN A 304 -16.86 -4.93 -2.07
CA ASN A 304 -16.29 -4.05 -3.09
C ASN A 304 -15.43 -2.96 -2.44
N MET A 305 -14.13 -3.19 -2.45
CA MET A 305 -13.15 -2.26 -1.89
C MET A 305 -13.01 -0.95 -2.68
N MET A 306 -13.51 -0.92 -3.94
CA MET A 306 -13.53 0.28 -4.79
C MET A 306 -14.76 1.18 -4.52
N ASP A 307 -15.72 0.76 -3.70
CA ASP A 307 -16.95 1.53 -3.44
C ASP A 307 -16.69 2.78 -2.57
N PRO A 308 -16.67 4.01 -3.15
CA PRO A 308 -16.36 5.23 -2.40
C PRO A 308 -17.43 5.60 -1.37
N ARG A 309 -18.66 5.12 -1.53
CA ARG A 309 -19.77 5.39 -0.60
C ARG A 309 -19.53 4.80 0.79
N ARG A 310 -18.65 3.77 0.88
CA ARG A 310 -18.29 3.12 2.14
C ARG A 310 -17.17 3.85 2.90
N ARG A 311 -16.48 4.78 2.25
CA ARG A 311 -15.30 5.47 2.77
C ARG A 311 -15.51 6.02 4.20
N LYS A 312 -16.56 6.81 4.41
CA LYS A 312 -16.82 7.44 5.73
C LYS A 312 -17.07 6.40 6.82
N MET A 313 -17.81 5.35 6.51
CA MET A 313 -18.08 4.25 7.45
C MET A 313 -16.79 3.47 7.76
N VAL A 314 -16.01 3.15 6.75
CA VAL A 314 -14.72 2.45 6.92
C VAL A 314 -13.76 3.28 7.78
N TYR A 315 -13.65 4.57 7.50
CA TYR A 315 -12.83 5.50 8.26
C TYR A 315 -13.24 5.52 9.74
N ALA A 316 -14.52 5.72 10.03
CA ALA A 316 -15.07 5.75 11.39
C ALA A 316 -14.89 4.41 12.12
N THR A 317 -15.07 3.28 11.41
CA THR A 317 -14.82 1.96 11.98
C THR A 317 -13.34 1.78 12.34
N SER A 318 -12.45 2.13 11.44
CA SER A 318 -11.00 2.04 11.69
C SER A 318 -10.56 2.93 12.87
N GLN A 319 -11.10 4.15 13.00
CA GLN A 319 -10.83 4.98 14.19
C GLN A 319 -11.17 4.27 15.51
N LYS A 320 -12.24 3.49 15.52
CA LYS A 320 -12.71 2.74 16.70
C LYS A 320 -11.87 1.48 16.94
N THR A 321 -11.52 0.76 15.89
CA THR A 321 -10.87 -0.56 16.00
C THR A 321 -9.35 -0.48 16.11
N SER A 322 -8.73 0.52 15.49
CA SER A 322 -7.27 0.64 15.39
C SER A 322 -6.54 0.72 16.73
N PRO A 323 -7.02 1.42 17.79
CA PRO A 323 -6.27 1.51 19.04
C PRO A 323 -5.91 0.15 19.63
N LEU A 324 -6.90 -0.71 19.82
CA LEU A 324 -6.68 -2.05 20.36
C LEU A 324 -5.97 -2.98 19.36
N ASN A 325 -6.33 -2.87 18.08
CA ASN A 325 -5.75 -3.70 17.03
C ASN A 325 -4.23 -3.49 16.90
N ILE A 326 -3.79 -2.25 16.92
CA ILE A 326 -2.36 -1.89 16.81
C ILE A 326 -1.61 -2.26 18.08
N GLN A 327 -2.20 -2.04 19.26
CA GLN A 327 -1.61 -2.50 20.52
C GLN A 327 -1.32 -4.01 20.48
N ASN A 328 -2.29 -4.81 20.02
CA ASN A 328 -2.13 -6.25 19.89
C ASN A 328 -1.03 -6.62 18.86
N ALA A 329 -0.97 -5.91 17.72
CA ALA A 329 0.07 -6.14 16.71
C ALA A 329 1.48 -5.83 17.25
N ILE A 330 1.64 -4.75 18.03
CA ILE A 330 2.90 -4.39 18.67
C ILE A 330 3.34 -5.46 19.69
N LEU A 331 2.40 -5.92 20.54
CA LEU A 331 2.67 -6.96 21.52
C LEU A 331 3.05 -8.30 20.83
N ALA A 332 2.37 -8.66 19.76
CA ALA A 332 2.68 -9.87 18.99
C ALA A 332 4.07 -9.81 18.33
N ALA A 333 4.57 -8.62 17.98
CA ALA A 333 5.90 -8.44 17.41
C ALA A 333 7.04 -8.42 18.46
N GLN A 334 6.73 -8.49 19.75
CA GLN A 334 7.71 -8.55 20.84
C GLN A 334 8.02 -9.99 21.28
N ASN A 335 7.16 -10.94 20.91
CA ASN A 335 7.29 -12.36 21.21
C ASN A 335 7.89 -13.14 20.03
#